data_ce7b759c679018a47a75dbe4a5b25227
#
_entry.id   ce7b759c679018a47a75dbe4a5b25227
#
_cell.length_a   1.000
_cell.length_b   1.000
_cell.length_c   1.000
_cell.angle_alpha   90.00
_cell.angle_beta   90.00
_cell.angle_gamma   90.00
#
_symmetry.space_group_name_H-M   'P 1'
#
loop_
_entity.id
_entity.type
_entity.pdbx_description
1 polymer ?
#
loop_
_entity_poly.entity_id
_entity_poly.type
_entity_poly.pdbx_seq_one_letter_code
_entity_poly.pdbx_strand_id
1 'polypeptide(L)'
;MVSASSTIIENINTMRKCGLASLAFFYHDFREDQKRDLRGLLSSVLLQLCGQSDAYCDILGKFYSTHHYGAQSPSDDALVHCLEDILKRPGQSPIFLIVDALDECSNTSPMPSDREKALEFVEKLIDLRLANLRICVTSRPVVDIKVVLGPLAFRSISLQDERGQMEDIENYIKSVVDKDPNNRRWTPQDKQMVIDVLTRNADGM
;
A
#
# COMPACT_ATOMS: atom_id res chain seq x y z
N MET A 1 -2.04 16.26 1.74
CA MET A 1 -1.13 15.70 0.71
C MET A 1 -1.77 14.44 0.16
N VAL A 2 -1.96 14.34 -1.16
CA VAL A 2 -2.46 13.11 -1.78
C VAL A 2 -1.26 12.18 -1.86
N SER A 3 -1.35 10.99 -1.24
CA SER A 3 -0.28 9.98 -1.31
C SER A 3 -0.19 9.45 -2.75
N ALA A 4 1.02 9.08 -3.21
CA ALA A 4 1.23 8.47 -4.53
C ALA A 4 0.36 7.22 -4.71
N SER A 5 0.20 6.42 -3.66
CA SER A 5 -0.71 5.27 -3.62
C SER A 5 -2.18 5.66 -3.85
N SER A 6 -2.65 6.80 -3.30
CA SER A 6 -4.01 7.27 -3.51
C SER A 6 -4.30 7.56 -4.99
N THR A 7 -3.38 8.21 -5.70
CA THR A 7 -3.51 8.48 -7.15
C THR A 7 -3.55 7.19 -7.97
N ILE A 8 -2.70 6.21 -7.63
CA ILE A 8 -2.69 4.89 -8.27
C ILE A 8 -4.04 4.19 -8.04
N ILE A 9 -4.53 4.19 -6.80
CA ILE A 9 -5.82 3.60 -6.42
C ILE A 9 -6.98 4.24 -7.20
N GLU A 10 -7.02 5.56 -7.33
CA GLU A 10 -8.06 6.26 -8.08
C GLU A 10 -8.08 5.87 -9.56
N ASN A 11 -6.90 5.79 -10.19
CA ASN A 11 -6.76 5.37 -11.58
C ASN A 11 -7.25 3.92 -11.79
N ILE A 12 -6.83 2.99 -10.91
CA ILE A 12 -7.26 1.60 -11.00
C ILE A 12 -8.74 1.45 -10.67
N ASN A 13 -9.29 2.23 -9.75
CA ASN A 13 -10.72 2.26 -9.48
C ASN A 13 -11.56 2.62 -10.71
N THR A 14 -11.05 3.48 -11.56
CA THR A 14 -11.71 3.80 -12.84
C THR A 14 -11.75 2.56 -13.74
N MET A 15 -10.66 1.80 -13.86
CA MET A 15 -10.61 0.53 -14.60
C MET A 15 -11.57 -0.51 -13.98
N ARG A 16 -11.60 -0.60 -12.65
CA ARG A 16 -12.50 -1.50 -11.92
C ARG A 16 -13.98 -1.21 -12.22
N LYS A 17 -14.38 0.07 -12.20
CA LYS A 17 -15.75 0.46 -12.56
C LYS A 17 -16.15 0.07 -13.97
N CYS A 18 -15.20 -0.07 -14.88
CA CYS A 18 -15.40 -0.56 -16.24
C CYS A 18 -15.30 -2.09 -16.35
N GLY A 19 -15.11 -2.83 -15.28
CA GLY A 19 -14.93 -4.29 -15.30
C GLY A 19 -13.58 -4.76 -15.86
N LEU A 20 -12.63 -3.84 -16.06
CA LEU A 20 -11.32 -4.12 -16.67
C LEU A 20 -10.25 -4.56 -15.66
N ALA A 21 -10.52 -4.43 -14.37
CA ALA A 21 -9.60 -4.80 -13.31
C ALA A 21 -10.34 -5.09 -12.01
N SER A 22 -9.71 -5.84 -11.12
CA SER A 22 -10.04 -5.91 -9.69
C SER A 22 -8.96 -5.19 -8.89
N LEU A 23 -9.33 -4.58 -7.76
CA LEU A 23 -8.44 -3.81 -6.93
C LEU A 23 -8.62 -4.20 -5.46
N ALA A 24 -7.53 -4.49 -4.80
CA ALA A 24 -7.47 -4.54 -3.35
C ALA A 24 -6.29 -3.70 -2.86
N PHE A 25 -6.47 -3.01 -1.75
CA PHE A 25 -5.42 -2.19 -1.18
C PHE A 25 -5.45 -2.24 0.35
N PHE A 26 -4.29 -2.03 0.94
CA PHE A 26 -4.14 -1.97 2.38
C PHE A 26 -3.13 -0.90 2.76
N TYR A 27 -3.49 -0.08 3.75
CA TYR A 27 -2.62 0.93 4.34
C TYR A 27 -2.18 0.43 5.70
N HIS A 28 -0.89 0.19 5.88
CA HIS A 28 -0.36 -0.02 7.21
C HIS A 28 -0.43 1.29 8.01
N ASP A 29 -0.79 1.20 9.29
CA ASP A 29 -0.77 2.32 10.22
C ASP A 29 -0.39 1.81 11.61
N PHE A 30 0.76 2.23 12.10
CA PHE A 30 1.28 1.79 13.41
C PHE A 30 0.40 2.21 14.60
N ARG A 31 -0.55 3.12 14.41
CA ARG A 31 -1.49 3.59 15.44
C ARG A 31 -2.71 2.70 15.61
N GLU A 32 -3.02 1.88 14.61
CA GLU A 32 -4.20 1.02 14.58
C GLU A 32 -3.78 -0.46 14.59
N ASP A 33 -4.10 -1.19 15.67
CA ASP A 33 -3.69 -2.59 15.84
C ASP A 33 -4.09 -3.49 14.66
N GLN A 34 -5.29 -3.29 14.11
CA GLN A 34 -5.78 -4.08 12.96
C GLN A 34 -5.08 -3.75 11.63
N LYS A 35 -4.26 -2.68 11.59
CA LYS A 35 -3.51 -2.25 10.41
C LYS A 35 -2.01 -2.48 10.53
N ARG A 36 -1.58 -3.25 11.53
CA ARG A 36 -0.15 -3.51 11.77
C ARG A 36 0.31 -4.88 11.31
N ASP A 37 -0.59 -5.83 11.17
CA ASP A 37 -0.25 -7.24 11.00
C ASP A 37 -0.71 -7.80 9.66
N LEU A 38 -0.17 -8.98 9.32
CA LEU A 38 -0.52 -9.72 8.12
C LEU A 38 -2.01 -10.10 8.10
N ARG A 39 -2.60 -10.41 9.26
CA ARG A 39 -3.99 -10.82 9.35
C ARG A 39 -4.95 -9.73 8.91
N GLY A 40 -4.70 -8.50 9.35
CA GLY A 40 -5.47 -7.34 8.92
C GLY A 40 -5.39 -7.11 7.42
N LEU A 41 -4.17 -7.23 6.85
CA LEU A 41 -3.95 -7.15 5.41
C LEU A 41 -4.74 -8.22 4.66
N LEU A 42 -4.59 -9.49 5.03
CA LEU A 42 -5.28 -10.62 4.38
C LEU A 42 -6.80 -10.49 4.45
N SER A 43 -7.33 -10.18 5.63
CA SER A 43 -8.78 -10.01 5.84
C SER A 43 -9.34 -8.86 4.99
N SER A 44 -8.64 -7.73 4.95
CA SER A 44 -9.05 -6.58 4.15
C SER A 44 -9.03 -6.88 2.66
N VAL A 45 -7.96 -7.50 2.16
CA VAL A 45 -7.80 -7.87 0.75
C VAL A 45 -8.89 -8.86 0.31
N LEU A 46 -9.14 -9.91 1.10
CA LEU A 46 -10.17 -10.90 0.81
C LEU A 46 -11.54 -10.26 0.73
N LEU A 47 -11.93 -9.43 1.70
CA LEU A 47 -13.21 -8.74 1.71
C LEU A 47 -13.38 -7.80 0.51
N GLN A 48 -12.33 -7.04 0.17
CA GLN A 48 -12.38 -6.13 -0.97
C GLN A 48 -12.54 -6.88 -2.30
N LEU A 49 -11.83 -7.99 -2.50
CA LEU A 49 -11.96 -8.79 -3.72
C LEU A 49 -13.34 -9.45 -3.79
N CYS A 50 -13.83 -10.02 -2.71
CA CYS A 50 -15.16 -10.63 -2.66
C CYS A 50 -16.27 -9.63 -2.99
N GLY A 51 -16.15 -8.39 -2.56
CA GLY A 51 -17.10 -7.32 -2.92
C GLY A 51 -17.10 -6.93 -4.41
N GLN A 52 -16.24 -7.53 -5.23
CA GLN A 52 -16.09 -7.18 -6.65
C GLN A 52 -16.53 -8.31 -7.60
N SER A 53 -16.74 -9.53 -7.11
CA SER A 53 -17.10 -10.69 -7.94
C SER A 53 -17.82 -11.74 -7.13
N ASP A 54 -19.01 -12.18 -7.61
CA ASP A 54 -19.77 -13.28 -7.02
C ASP A 54 -18.91 -14.55 -6.92
N ALA A 55 -18.08 -14.79 -7.90
CA ALA A 55 -17.20 -15.95 -7.92
C ALA A 55 -16.11 -15.91 -6.83
N TYR A 56 -15.68 -14.74 -6.41
CA TYR A 56 -14.77 -14.58 -5.26
C TYR A 56 -15.55 -14.76 -3.95
N CYS A 57 -16.80 -14.26 -3.91
CA CYS A 57 -17.71 -14.51 -2.80
C CYS A 57 -17.96 -16.00 -2.59
N ASP A 58 -18.14 -16.79 -3.65
CA ASP A 58 -18.35 -18.24 -3.57
C ASP A 58 -17.14 -18.96 -2.95
N ILE A 59 -15.93 -18.56 -3.30
CA ILE A 59 -14.68 -19.11 -2.72
C ILE A 59 -14.64 -18.79 -1.22
N LEU A 60 -14.84 -17.53 -0.85
CA LEU A 60 -14.84 -17.12 0.57
C LEU A 60 -15.99 -17.77 1.33
N GLY A 61 -17.16 -17.92 0.73
CA GLY A 61 -18.31 -18.61 1.34
C GLY A 61 -18.01 -20.08 1.66
N LYS A 62 -17.36 -20.79 0.74
CA LYS A 62 -16.86 -22.16 0.99
C LYS A 62 -15.85 -22.19 2.11
N PHE A 63 -14.87 -21.28 2.06
CA PHE A 63 -13.87 -21.15 3.11
C PHE A 63 -14.51 -20.88 4.48
N TYR A 64 -15.48 -19.99 4.56
CA TYR A 64 -16.22 -19.69 5.79
C TYR A 64 -16.98 -20.92 6.32
N SER A 65 -17.61 -21.71 5.43
CA SER A 65 -18.33 -22.93 5.82
C SER A 65 -17.38 -24.01 6.37
N THR A 66 -16.17 -24.15 5.81
CA THR A 66 -15.15 -25.10 6.33
C THR A 66 -14.62 -24.73 7.71
N HIS A 67 -14.73 -23.46 8.10
CA HIS A 67 -14.39 -22.96 9.44
C HIS A 67 -15.62 -22.84 10.36
N HIS A 68 -16.56 -23.76 10.20
CA HIS A 68 -17.76 -23.86 11.04
C HIS A 68 -18.53 -22.53 11.16
N TYR A 69 -18.70 -21.83 10.02
CA TYR A 69 -19.45 -20.58 9.95
C TYR A 69 -18.94 -19.50 10.93
N GLY A 70 -17.61 -19.41 11.06
CA GLY A 70 -16.94 -18.43 11.92
C GLY A 70 -16.76 -18.84 13.37
N ALA A 71 -17.20 -20.04 13.77
CA ALA A 71 -16.96 -20.58 15.12
C ALA A 71 -15.48 -20.91 15.36
N GLN A 72 -14.73 -21.17 14.29
CA GLN A 72 -13.29 -21.40 14.33
C GLN A 72 -12.58 -20.26 13.57
N SER A 73 -11.67 -19.56 14.25
CA SER A 73 -10.84 -18.55 13.61
C SER A 73 -9.81 -19.23 12.70
N PRO A 74 -9.75 -18.89 11.40
CA PRO A 74 -8.76 -19.46 10.48
C PRO A 74 -7.35 -19.02 10.86
N SER A 75 -6.35 -19.81 10.52
CA SER A 75 -4.94 -19.37 10.58
C SER A 75 -4.61 -18.42 9.45
N ASP A 76 -3.51 -17.67 9.57
CA ASP A 76 -3.03 -16.78 8.52
C ASP A 76 -2.70 -17.57 7.24
N ASP A 77 -2.13 -18.76 7.36
CA ASP A 77 -1.89 -19.66 6.23
C ASP A 77 -3.18 -20.07 5.52
N ALA A 78 -4.25 -20.34 6.27
CA ALA A 78 -5.55 -20.67 5.69
C ALA A 78 -6.13 -19.46 4.92
N LEU A 79 -5.96 -18.24 5.43
CA LEU A 79 -6.35 -17.01 4.72
C LEU A 79 -5.52 -16.80 3.45
N VAL A 80 -4.21 -17.05 3.51
CA VAL A 80 -3.32 -17.00 2.34
C VAL A 80 -3.78 -17.99 1.28
N HIS A 81 -4.08 -19.24 1.62
CA HIS A 81 -4.60 -20.23 0.68
C HIS A 81 -5.93 -19.81 0.06
N CYS A 82 -6.87 -19.27 0.85
CA CYS A 82 -8.12 -18.74 0.32
C CYS A 82 -7.87 -17.61 -0.70
N LEU A 83 -6.92 -16.73 -0.44
CA LEU A 83 -6.54 -15.68 -1.38
C LEU A 83 -5.89 -16.26 -2.64
N GLU A 84 -5.02 -17.25 -2.51
CA GLU A 84 -4.41 -17.94 -3.65
C GLU A 84 -5.48 -18.57 -4.56
N ASP A 85 -6.51 -19.19 -4.01
CA ASP A 85 -7.61 -19.76 -4.77
C ASP A 85 -8.35 -18.70 -5.59
N ILE A 86 -8.55 -17.50 -5.02
CA ILE A 86 -9.09 -16.36 -5.75
C ILE A 86 -8.14 -15.92 -6.88
N LEU A 87 -6.84 -15.75 -6.58
CA LEU A 87 -5.85 -15.25 -7.52
C LEU A 87 -5.57 -16.20 -8.70
N LYS A 88 -5.63 -17.52 -8.45
CA LYS A 88 -5.38 -18.56 -9.45
C LYS A 88 -6.57 -18.85 -10.36
N ARG A 89 -7.72 -18.23 -10.12
CA ARG A 89 -8.91 -18.48 -10.92
C ARG A 89 -8.70 -18.11 -12.39
N PRO A 90 -9.03 -18.99 -13.34
CA PRO A 90 -8.85 -18.70 -14.76
C PRO A 90 -9.86 -17.68 -15.29
N GLY A 91 -9.46 -16.94 -16.32
CA GLY A 91 -10.37 -16.05 -17.06
C GLY A 91 -10.78 -14.76 -16.35
N GLN A 92 -10.12 -14.42 -15.26
CA GLN A 92 -10.40 -13.17 -14.52
C GLN A 92 -9.62 -11.97 -15.08
N SER A 93 -10.18 -10.79 -14.88
CA SER A 93 -9.49 -9.52 -15.16
C SER A 93 -8.23 -9.37 -14.29
N PRO A 94 -7.27 -8.54 -14.70
CA PRO A 94 -6.09 -8.25 -13.87
C PRO A 94 -6.48 -7.82 -12.46
N ILE A 95 -5.80 -8.36 -11.46
CA ILE A 95 -5.94 -7.99 -10.06
C ILE A 95 -4.77 -7.10 -9.66
N PHE A 96 -5.07 -5.94 -9.12
CA PHE A 96 -4.10 -5.02 -8.54
C PHE A 96 -4.16 -5.10 -7.02
N LEU A 97 -3.04 -5.42 -6.42
CA LEU A 97 -2.84 -5.42 -4.97
C LEU A 97 -1.89 -4.28 -4.60
N ILE A 98 -2.35 -3.35 -3.78
CA ILE A 98 -1.55 -2.22 -3.31
C ILE A 98 -1.35 -2.34 -1.81
N VAL A 99 -0.09 -2.41 -1.38
CA VAL A 99 0.31 -2.42 0.03
C VAL A 99 1.07 -1.13 0.30
N ASP A 100 0.44 -0.22 1.03
CA ASP A 100 0.98 1.10 1.33
C ASP A 100 1.62 1.14 2.71
N ALA A 101 2.71 1.89 2.82
CA ALA A 101 3.43 2.14 4.07
C ALA A 101 3.87 0.85 4.78
N LEU A 102 4.47 -0.10 4.04
CA LEU A 102 4.92 -1.38 4.61
C LEU A 102 5.93 -1.20 5.76
N ASP A 103 6.66 -0.10 5.79
CA ASP A 103 7.55 0.26 6.91
C ASP A 103 6.82 0.56 8.22
N GLU A 104 5.53 0.85 8.19
CA GLU A 104 4.70 1.03 9.39
C GLU A 104 4.22 -0.29 10.01
N CYS A 105 4.39 -1.41 9.29
CA CYS A 105 4.20 -2.74 9.86
C CYS A 105 5.25 -3.00 10.94
N SER A 106 4.83 -3.60 12.06
CA SER A 106 5.70 -3.79 13.23
C SER A 106 6.90 -4.69 12.92
N ASN A 107 8.10 -4.24 13.27
CA ASN A 107 9.33 -5.03 13.19
C ASN A 107 9.86 -5.41 14.57
N THR A 108 8.99 -5.58 15.55
CA THR A 108 9.32 -5.93 16.93
C THR A 108 8.89 -7.35 17.27
N SER A 109 9.41 -7.89 18.38
CA SER A 109 9.02 -9.23 18.88
C SER A 109 7.48 -9.38 19.02
N PRO A 110 6.92 -10.60 18.83
CA PRO A 110 7.66 -11.86 18.66
C PRO A 110 8.21 -12.08 17.23
N MET A 111 9.24 -12.92 17.12
CA MET A 111 9.80 -13.33 15.82
C MET A 111 9.09 -14.59 15.29
N PRO A 112 8.79 -14.70 13.96
CA PRO A 112 8.97 -13.62 12.99
C PRO A 112 8.06 -12.43 13.28
N SER A 113 8.59 -11.22 13.05
CA SER A 113 7.84 -9.97 13.20
C SER A 113 6.69 -9.87 12.19
N ASP A 114 5.72 -9.00 12.44
CA ASP A 114 4.61 -8.82 11.51
C ASP A 114 5.08 -8.31 10.15
N ARG A 115 6.14 -7.49 10.13
CA ARG A 115 6.78 -7.03 8.88
C ARG A 115 7.44 -8.20 8.14
N GLU A 116 8.17 -9.07 8.81
CA GLU A 116 8.75 -10.26 8.18
C GLU A 116 7.68 -11.16 7.56
N LYS A 117 6.59 -11.41 8.29
CA LYS A 117 5.44 -12.18 7.76
C LYS A 117 4.81 -11.50 6.54
N ALA A 118 4.67 -10.16 6.56
CA ALA A 118 4.14 -9.42 5.43
C ALA A 118 5.08 -9.46 4.21
N LEU A 119 6.40 -9.40 4.43
CA LEU A 119 7.39 -9.55 3.38
C LEU A 119 7.35 -10.96 2.77
N GLU A 120 7.38 -12.02 3.60
CA GLU A 120 7.25 -13.42 3.17
C GLU A 120 5.95 -13.64 2.36
N PHE A 121 4.86 -13.02 2.78
CA PHE A 121 3.60 -13.07 2.04
C PHE A 121 3.71 -12.42 0.66
N VAL A 122 4.34 -11.25 0.54
CA VAL A 122 4.54 -10.59 -0.76
C VAL A 122 5.45 -11.43 -1.66
N GLU A 123 6.55 -11.98 -1.13
CA GLU A 123 7.43 -12.91 -1.86
C GLU A 123 6.65 -14.13 -2.38
N LYS A 124 5.85 -14.75 -1.52
CA LYS A 124 5.01 -15.88 -1.88
C LYS A 124 4.05 -15.56 -3.04
N LEU A 125 3.43 -14.37 -3.01
CA LEU A 125 2.57 -13.92 -4.11
C LEU A 125 3.33 -13.70 -5.42
N ILE A 126 4.54 -13.17 -5.37
CA ILE A 126 5.40 -12.97 -6.54
C ILE A 126 5.80 -14.32 -7.13
N ASP A 127 6.13 -15.29 -6.28
CA ASP A 127 6.53 -16.64 -6.69
C ASP A 127 5.41 -17.44 -7.34
N LEU A 128 4.15 -17.06 -7.14
CA LEU A 128 3.02 -17.65 -7.89
C LEU A 128 3.10 -17.35 -9.40
N ARG A 129 3.88 -16.35 -9.82
CA ARG A 129 4.11 -15.95 -11.23
C ARG A 129 2.82 -15.77 -12.04
N LEU A 130 1.78 -15.27 -11.42
CA LEU A 130 0.49 -15.08 -12.07
C LEU A 130 0.52 -13.88 -13.02
N ALA A 131 0.26 -14.11 -14.29
CA ALA A 131 0.29 -13.09 -15.34
C ALA A 131 -0.76 -11.98 -15.13
N ASN A 132 -1.82 -12.26 -14.39
CA ASN A 132 -2.92 -11.34 -14.11
C ASN A 132 -2.77 -10.61 -12.75
N LEU A 133 -1.74 -10.90 -11.95
CA LEU A 133 -1.50 -10.22 -10.68
C LEU A 133 -0.49 -9.06 -10.86
N ARG A 134 -0.82 -7.92 -10.30
CA ARG A 134 0.04 -6.74 -10.24
C ARG A 134 0.14 -6.28 -8.80
N ILE A 135 1.34 -6.28 -8.24
CA ILE A 135 1.61 -5.89 -6.86
C ILE A 135 2.36 -4.56 -6.87
N CYS A 136 1.87 -3.61 -6.09
CA CYS A 136 2.54 -2.35 -5.82
C CYS A 136 2.75 -2.24 -4.31
N VAL A 137 3.98 -2.08 -3.89
CA VAL A 137 4.34 -1.86 -2.48
C VAL A 137 4.98 -0.49 -2.34
N THR A 138 4.56 0.27 -1.36
CA THR A 138 5.22 1.52 -0.99
C THR A 138 5.81 1.40 0.41
N SER A 139 6.95 2.00 0.62
CA SER A 139 7.60 2.08 1.93
C SER A 139 8.63 3.21 1.95
N ARG A 140 9.03 3.65 3.14
CA ARG A 140 10.29 4.38 3.31
C ARG A 140 11.46 3.47 2.95
N PRO A 141 12.66 4.03 2.65
CA PRO A 141 13.84 3.26 2.26
C PRO A 141 14.45 2.51 3.47
N VAL A 142 13.72 1.54 4.02
CA VAL A 142 14.17 0.70 5.12
C VAL A 142 14.96 -0.50 4.59
N VAL A 143 16.05 -0.84 5.26
CA VAL A 143 17.05 -1.80 4.76
C VAL A 143 16.49 -3.20 4.56
N ASP A 144 15.72 -3.72 5.52
CA ASP A 144 15.10 -5.04 5.47
C ASP A 144 14.14 -5.18 4.29
N ILE A 145 13.27 -4.20 4.08
CA ILE A 145 12.34 -4.15 2.95
C ILE A 145 13.11 -4.11 1.61
N LYS A 146 14.13 -3.26 1.53
CA LYS A 146 14.94 -3.11 0.32
C LYS A 146 15.72 -4.38 -0.03
N VAL A 147 16.25 -5.08 0.97
CA VAL A 147 16.99 -6.34 0.77
C VAL A 147 16.06 -7.43 0.24
N VAL A 148 14.85 -7.54 0.77
CA VAL A 148 13.90 -8.58 0.39
C VAL A 148 13.23 -8.25 -0.96
N LEU A 149 12.60 -7.09 -1.08
CA LEU A 149 11.78 -6.76 -2.25
C LEU A 149 12.58 -6.17 -3.42
N GLY A 150 13.76 -5.58 -3.17
CA GLY A 150 14.57 -4.97 -4.22
C GLY A 150 14.90 -5.91 -5.38
N PRO A 151 15.42 -7.13 -5.12
CA PRO A 151 15.71 -8.12 -6.17
C PRO A 151 14.47 -8.63 -6.91
N LEU A 152 13.29 -8.57 -6.29
CA LEU A 152 12.04 -9.10 -6.83
C LEU A 152 11.24 -8.05 -7.61
N ALA A 153 11.56 -6.77 -7.42
CA ALA A 153 10.84 -5.67 -8.05
C ALA A 153 11.16 -5.59 -9.55
N PHE A 154 10.13 -5.69 -10.38
CA PHE A 154 10.24 -5.42 -11.83
C PHE A 154 10.63 -3.95 -12.09
N ARG A 155 10.14 -3.04 -11.27
CA ARG A 155 10.45 -1.60 -11.31
C ARG A 155 10.44 -1.03 -9.90
N SER A 156 11.48 -0.29 -9.55
CA SER A 156 11.57 0.51 -8.33
C SER A 156 11.64 1.98 -8.69
N ILE A 157 10.88 2.80 -7.97
CA ILE A 157 10.85 4.25 -8.15
C ILE A 157 11.15 4.87 -6.79
N SER A 158 12.20 5.69 -6.73
CA SER A 158 12.49 6.51 -5.57
C SER A 158 11.84 7.87 -5.77
N LEU A 159 10.87 8.20 -4.92
CA LEU A 159 10.22 9.52 -4.98
C LEU A 159 11.20 10.64 -4.59
N GLN A 160 12.26 10.34 -3.83
CA GLN A 160 13.30 11.31 -3.44
C GLN A 160 14.20 11.72 -4.62
N ASP A 161 14.33 10.84 -5.63
CA ASP A 161 15.20 11.08 -6.79
C ASP A 161 14.44 11.72 -7.97
N GLU A 162 13.13 11.91 -7.86
CA GLU A 162 12.32 12.53 -8.91
C GLU A 162 12.48 14.05 -8.88
N ARG A 163 13.06 14.62 -9.95
CA ARG A 163 13.32 16.07 -10.08
C ARG A 163 12.08 16.94 -9.88
N GLY A 164 10.91 16.44 -10.22
CA GLY A 164 9.63 17.15 -10.04
C GLY A 164 9.21 17.29 -8.58
N GLN A 165 9.65 16.42 -7.68
CA GLN A 165 9.22 16.46 -6.29
C GLN A 165 9.74 17.69 -5.54
N MET A 166 10.99 18.08 -5.76
CA MET A 166 11.56 19.28 -5.13
C MET A 166 10.82 20.54 -5.59
N GLU A 167 10.43 20.61 -6.87
CA GLU A 167 9.64 21.71 -7.41
C GLU A 167 8.21 21.74 -6.83
N ASP A 168 7.59 20.59 -6.69
CA ASP A 168 6.26 20.45 -6.06
C ASP A 168 6.30 20.86 -4.58
N ILE A 169 7.33 20.44 -3.84
CA ILE A 169 7.55 20.81 -2.43
C ILE A 169 7.74 22.34 -2.33
N GLU A 170 8.59 22.92 -3.17
CA GLU A 170 8.84 24.37 -3.19
C GLU A 170 7.55 25.15 -3.49
N ASN A 171 6.80 24.72 -4.50
CA ASN A 171 5.52 25.34 -4.88
C ASN A 171 4.48 25.23 -3.74
N TYR A 172 4.43 24.09 -3.06
CA TYR A 172 3.56 23.91 -1.91
C TYR A 172 3.94 24.84 -0.76
N ILE A 173 5.23 24.89 -0.39
CA ILE A 173 5.76 25.77 0.67
C ILE A 173 5.46 27.24 0.33
N LYS A 174 5.73 27.68 -0.89
CA LYS A 174 5.38 29.03 -1.38
C LYS A 174 3.90 29.33 -1.19
N SER A 175 3.04 28.40 -1.62
CA SER A 175 1.59 28.56 -1.50
C SER A 175 1.14 28.69 -0.04
N VAL A 176 1.73 27.94 0.89
CA VAL A 176 1.40 27.99 2.32
C VAL A 176 1.92 29.30 2.93
N VAL A 177 3.17 29.66 2.67
CA VAL A 177 3.80 30.89 3.22
C VAL A 177 3.06 32.14 2.75
N ASP A 178 2.62 32.17 1.49
CA ASP A 178 1.92 33.33 0.92
C ASP A 178 0.47 33.47 1.36
N LYS A 179 -0.22 32.33 1.59
CA LYS A 179 -1.65 32.33 1.97
C LYS A 179 -1.88 32.49 3.46
N ASP A 180 -0.89 32.20 4.30
CA ASP A 180 -1.06 32.27 5.75
C ASP A 180 -1.23 33.73 6.21
N PRO A 181 -2.35 34.08 6.83
CA PRO A 181 -2.62 35.43 7.34
C PRO A 181 -1.57 35.92 8.36
N ASN A 182 -0.95 35.01 9.10
CA ASN A 182 0.07 35.33 10.09
C ASN A 182 1.36 35.87 9.44
N ASN A 183 1.63 35.50 8.19
CA ASN A 183 2.82 35.89 7.44
C ASN A 183 2.67 37.22 6.69
N ARG A 184 1.52 37.94 6.84
CA ARG A 184 1.28 39.21 6.17
C ARG A 184 2.27 40.32 6.54
N ARG A 185 2.90 40.22 7.71
CA ARG A 185 3.89 41.21 8.20
C ARG A 185 5.32 40.86 7.77
N TRP A 186 5.54 39.73 7.14
CA TRP A 186 6.86 39.32 6.70
C TRP A 186 7.25 40.07 5.42
N THR A 187 8.51 40.47 5.36
CA THR A 187 9.05 41.04 4.13
C THR A 187 9.17 39.95 3.05
N PRO A 188 9.24 40.31 1.76
CA PRO A 188 9.50 39.35 0.69
C PRO A 188 10.81 38.57 0.92
N GLN A 189 11.81 39.19 1.52
CA GLN A 189 13.09 38.57 1.83
C GLN A 189 12.96 37.51 2.96
N ASP A 190 12.17 37.81 4.01
CA ASP A 190 11.90 36.86 5.09
C ASP A 190 11.15 35.63 4.56
N LYS A 191 10.14 35.85 3.72
CA LYS A 191 9.38 34.77 3.08
C LYS A 191 10.28 33.87 2.24
N GLN A 192 11.14 34.47 1.41
CA GLN A 192 12.05 33.70 0.56
C GLN A 192 13.05 32.89 1.40
N MET A 193 13.58 33.48 2.45
CA MET A 193 14.48 32.77 3.36
C MET A 193 13.82 31.56 4.01
N VAL A 194 12.55 31.70 4.46
CA VAL A 194 11.80 30.59 5.05
C VAL A 194 11.51 29.51 4.00
N ILE A 195 11.13 29.88 2.79
CA ILE A 195 10.91 28.96 1.68
C ILE A 195 12.19 28.17 1.40
N ASP A 196 13.32 28.83 1.26
CA ASP A 196 14.61 28.19 0.97
C ASP A 196 15.06 27.22 2.08
N VAL A 197 14.83 27.59 3.34
CA VAL A 197 15.18 26.73 4.49
C VAL A 197 14.28 25.52 4.55
N LEU A 198 12.96 25.71 4.41
CA LEU A 198 11.99 24.61 4.45
C LEU A 198 12.17 23.67 3.26
N THR A 199 12.42 24.20 2.05
CA THR A 199 12.66 23.37 0.86
C THR A 199 13.94 22.54 1.01
N ARG A 200 15.03 23.12 1.53
CA ARG A 200 16.28 22.37 1.79
C ARG A 200 16.13 21.29 2.85
N ASN A 201 15.32 21.53 3.87
CA ASN A 201 15.13 20.59 4.98
C ASN A 201 13.99 19.59 4.74
N ALA A 202 13.24 19.73 3.65
CA ALA A 202 12.14 18.81 3.32
C ALA A 202 12.67 17.40 2.99
N ASP A 203 13.90 17.27 2.55
CA ASP A 203 14.66 16.02 2.34
C ASP A 203 13.81 14.87 1.80
N GLY A 204 12.92 15.20 0.84
CA GLY A 204 12.05 14.22 0.20
C GLY A 204 10.83 13.75 1.01
N MET A 205 10.39 14.52 2.02
CA MET A 205 9.15 14.22 2.77
C MET A 205 7.88 14.29 1.91
#